data_831305141b98c526e3f35dffa48b73d4
#
_entry.id   831305141b98c526e3f35dffa48b73d4
#
_cell.length_a   1.000
_cell.length_b   1.000
_cell.length_c   1.000
_cell.angle_alpha   90.00
_cell.angle_beta   90.00
_cell.angle_gamma   90.00
#
_symmetry.space_group_name_H-M   'P 1'
#
loop_
_entity.id
_entity.type
_entity.pdbx_description
1 polymer ?
#
loop_
_entity_poly.entity_id
_entity_poly.type
_entity_poly.pdbx_seq_one_letter_code
_entity_poly.pdbx_strand_id
1 'polypeptide(L)'
;DHKTKRGTRIALTRIWNARGHLLPEAPAQFVDQFRRYFPARSWELVVLDWLARCGSSLERSPGAGPDFCAQHPLIGRFWIECVVPTVGKGANAVWQRDERVTVWSGPPDEPLALRYTSALQGKISKIAKYRTAGIVAANEPVIVAMSQGAIRDSDLHDLDMPLSMKVLYGIGDSVLRVDPYARTSEVVVLHRSEIRNKSGAAVSAVIFADPASVAIAGVMIARTSVFNYFGGRRRRLLMAHNPAADAPVPIGVLPWRGELWVDGNRLAHRGVVGDHGPFASPPRNRLPRNRAASPAR
;
A
#
# COMPACT_ATOMS: atom_id res chain seq x y z
N ASP A 1 -4.25 -19.72 11.51
CA ASP A 1 -4.96 -20.82 10.87
C ASP A 1 -4.01 -21.64 10.00
N HIS A 2 -3.93 -22.97 10.27
CA HIS A 2 -3.01 -23.88 9.58
C HIS A 2 -3.32 -24.01 8.07
N LYS A 3 -4.60 -23.91 7.68
CA LYS A 3 -5.03 -23.96 6.27
C LYS A 3 -4.54 -22.74 5.49
N THR A 4 -4.61 -21.55 6.07
CA THR A 4 -4.13 -20.30 5.46
C THR A 4 -2.61 -20.34 5.25
N LYS A 5 -1.85 -20.79 6.24
CA LYS A 5 -0.38 -20.95 6.13
C LYS A 5 0.02 -21.94 5.03
N ARG A 6 -0.69 -23.09 4.92
CA ARG A 6 -0.45 -24.08 3.86
C ARG A 6 -0.76 -23.51 2.48
N GLY A 7 -1.89 -22.83 2.31
CA GLY A 7 -2.27 -22.17 1.05
C GLY A 7 -1.27 -21.13 0.60
N THR A 8 -0.80 -20.28 1.52
CA THR A 8 0.24 -19.28 1.26
C THR A 8 1.55 -19.91 0.80
N ARG A 9 2.00 -20.98 1.47
CA ARG A 9 3.22 -21.69 1.08
C ARG A 9 3.12 -22.22 -0.34
N ILE A 10 2.02 -22.89 -0.68
CA ILE A 10 1.79 -23.42 -2.04
C ILE A 10 1.81 -22.30 -3.07
N ALA A 11 1.16 -21.17 -2.79
CA ALA A 11 1.11 -20.03 -3.71
C ALA A 11 2.49 -19.40 -3.91
N LEU A 12 3.26 -19.16 -2.85
CA LEU A 12 4.61 -18.62 -2.93
C LEU A 12 5.56 -19.55 -3.68
N THR A 13 5.48 -20.89 -3.43
CA THR A 13 6.28 -21.87 -4.17
C THR A 13 5.93 -21.86 -5.65
N ARG A 14 4.64 -21.75 -6.01
CA ARG A 14 4.22 -21.66 -7.41
C ARG A 14 4.79 -20.42 -8.10
N ILE A 15 4.72 -19.27 -7.43
CA ILE A 15 5.28 -18.01 -7.97
C ILE A 15 6.78 -18.15 -8.15
N TRP A 16 7.48 -18.64 -7.15
CA TRP A 16 8.92 -18.87 -7.20
C TRP A 16 9.30 -19.77 -8.37
N ASN A 17 8.67 -20.92 -8.52
CA ASN A 17 8.99 -21.88 -9.61
C ASN A 17 8.72 -21.27 -11.00
N ALA A 18 7.68 -20.46 -11.13
CA ALA A 18 7.31 -19.86 -12.42
C ALA A 18 8.14 -18.62 -12.76
N ARG A 19 8.62 -17.84 -11.79
CA ARG A 19 9.12 -16.48 -12.01
C ARG A 19 10.36 -16.11 -11.19
N GLY A 20 10.85 -16.96 -10.30
CA GLY A 20 11.99 -16.67 -9.43
C GLY A 20 13.28 -16.32 -10.21
N HIS A 21 13.39 -16.80 -11.46
CA HIS A 21 14.50 -16.48 -12.36
C HIS A 21 14.55 -15.00 -12.79
N LEU A 22 13.45 -14.24 -12.60
CA LEU A 22 13.36 -12.80 -12.90
C LEU A 22 13.87 -11.92 -11.74
N LEU A 23 14.10 -12.49 -10.57
CA LEU A 23 14.69 -11.77 -9.45
C LEU A 23 16.18 -11.50 -9.72
N PRO A 24 16.70 -10.34 -9.23
CA PRO A 24 18.09 -9.96 -9.48
C PRO A 24 19.12 -10.86 -8.80
N GLU A 25 18.74 -11.46 -7.65
CA GLU A 25 19.66 -12.27 -6.87
C GLU A 25 19.76 -13.71 -7.38
N ALA A 26 20.87 -14.37 -7.02
CA ALA A 26 21.01 -15.80 -7.23
C ALA A 26 19.98 -16.58 -6.37
N PRO A 27 19.46 -17.72 -6.84
CA PRO A 27 18.42 -18.49 -6.12
C PRO A 27 18.79 -18.86 -4.67
N ALA A 28 20.03 -19.26 -4.42
CA ALA A 28 20.47 -19.61 -3.06
C ALA A 28 20.48 -18.38 -2.14
N GLN A 29 20.91 -17.23 -2.64
CA GLN A 29 20.91 -15.97 -1.90
C GLN A 29 19.48 -15.53 -1.57
N PHE A 30 18.55 -15.61 -2.52
CA PHE A 30 17.15 -15.29 -2.28
C PHE A 30 16.55 -16.18 -1.19
N VAL A 31 16.79 -17.49 -1.24
CA VAL A 31 16.27 -18.45 -0.25
C VAL A 31 16.81 -18.15 1.15
N ASP A 32 18.09 -17.82 1.28
CA ASP A 32 18.66 -17.42 2.57
C ASP A 32 18.03 -16.12 3.10
N GLN A 33 17.91 -15.12 2.25
CA GLN A 33 17.25 -13.86 2.61
C GLN A 33 15.74 -14.05 2.89
N PHE A 34 15.06 -14.94 2.18
CA PHE A 34 13.67 -15.28 2.43
C PHE A 34 13.45 -15.87 3.83
N ARG A 35 14.38 -16.66 4.33
CA ARG A 35 14.33 -17.19 5.70
C ARG A 35 14.54 -16.10 6.75
N ARG A 36 15.44 -15.16 6.51
CA ARG A 36 15.80 -14.07 7.45
C ARG A 36 14.79 -12.92 7.43
N TYR A 37 14.25 -12.59 6.26
CA TYR A 37 13.43 -11.40 6.00
C TYR A 37 12.11 -11.79 5.32
N PHE A 38 11.43 -12.79 5.86
CA PHE A 38 10.22 -13.37 5.26
C PHE A 38 9.17 -12.35 4.81
N PRO A 39 8.77 -11.31 5.62
CA PRO A 39 7.77 -10.33 5.17
C PRO A 39 8.20 -9.57 3.92
N ALA A 40 9.45 -9.13 3.83
CA ALA A 40 9.95 -8.38 2.68
C ALA A 40 10.04 -9.26 1.43
N ARG A 41 10.69 -10.41 1.54
CA ARG A 41 10.90 -11.32 0.39
C ARG A 41 9.60 -11.97 -0.10
N SER A 42 8.67 -12.26 0.78
CA SER A 42 7.34 -12.72 0.37
C SER A 42 6.53 -11.63 -0.31
N TRP A 43 6.72 -10.36 0.09
CA TRP A 43 6.10 -9.23 -0.57
C TRP A 43 6.62 -9.05 -2.00
N GLU A 44 7.91 -9.15 -2.23
CA GLU A 44 8.50 -9.12 -3.57
C GLU A 44 7.91 -10.20 -4.48
N LEU A 45 7.73 -11.44 -4.00
CA LEU A 45 7.05 -12.49 -4.76
C LEU A 45 5.59 -12.14 -5.09
N VAL A 46 4.88 -11.49 -4.18
CA VAL A 46 3.50 -11.00 -4.43
C VAL A 46 3.48 -9.95 -5.52
N VAL A 47 4.39 -8.98 -5.47
CA VAL A 47 4.52 -7.93 -6.49
C VAL A 47 4.89 -8.53 -7.84
N LEU A 48 5.80 -9.47 -7.87
CA LEU A 48 6.19 -10.21 -9.08
C LEU A 48 5.00 -10.94 -9.73
N ASP A 49 4.18 -11.64 -8.94
CA ASP A 49 2.96 -12.30 -9.42
C ASP A 49 1.92 -11.29 -9.93
N TRP A 50 1.79 -10.17 -9.25
CA TRP A 50 0.85 -9.11 -9.64
C TRP A 50 1.27 -8.47 -10.98
N LEU A 51 2.53 -8.07 -11.15
CA LEU A 51 3.06 -7.52 -12.40
C LEU A 51 2.78 -8.41 -13.59
N ALA A 52 3.06 -9.70 -13.45
CA ALA A 52 2.82 -10.67 -14.51
C ALA A 52 1.33 -10.82 -14.89
N ARG A 53 0.41 -10.52 -13.97
CA ARG A 53 -1.04 -10.54 -14.23
C ARG A 53 -1.57 -9.23 -14.83
N CYS A 54 -0.81 -8.16 -14.71
CA CYS A 54 -1.17 -6.86 -15.28
C CYS A 54 -0.88 -6.77 -16.79
N GLY A 55 -0.42 -7.83 -17.42
CA GLY A 55 -0.02 -7.81 -18.83
C GLY A 55 1.31 -7.11 -19.06
N SER A 56 2.10 -6.88 -18.00
CA SER A 56 3.45 -6.33 -18.11
C SER A 56 4.46 -7.44 -18.40
N SER A 57 5.38 -7.20 -19.33
CA SER A 57 6.58 -8.02 -19.45
C SER A 57 7.58 -7.59 -18.40
N LEU A 58 8.21 -8.58 -17.75
CA LEU A 58 9.19 -8.34 -16.69
C LEU A 58 10.59 -8.45 -17.27
N GLU A 59 11.41 -7.48 -16.95
CA GLU A 59 12.84 -7.49 -17.23
C GLU A 59 13.60 -7.80 -15.95
N ARG A 60 14.71 -8.50 -16.07
CA ARG A 60 15.60 -8.70 -14.94
C ARG A 60 16.18 -7.35 -14.53
N SER A 61 15.94 -6.95 -13.30
CA SER A 61 16.54 -5.72 -12.76
C SER A 61 18.07 -5.83 -12.77
N PRO A 62 18.79 -4.76 -13.12
CA PRO A 62 20.26 -4.74 -13.15
C PRO A 62 20.85 -4.69 -11.73
N GLY A 63 20.46 -5.48 -10.79
CA GLY A 63 20.99 -5.64 -9.43
C GLY A 63 21.32 -4.38 -8.60
N ALA A 64 21.72 -3.30 -9.26
CA ALA A 64 22.01 -2.00 -8.67
C ALA A 64 20.82 -1.02 -8.66
N GLY A 65 19.68 -1.41 -9.27
CA GLY A 65 18.47 -0.58 -9.43
C GLY A 65 17.36 -0.91 -8.43
N PRO A 66 16.13 -0.45 -8.72
CA PRO A 66 14.92 -0.87 -8.01
C PRO A 66 14.67 -2.38 -8.14
N ASP A 67 13.82 -2.93 -7.27
CA ASP A 67 13.61 -4.37 -7.17
C ASP A 67 13.05 -5.00 -8.46
N PHE A 68 12.21 -4.26 -9.23
CA PHE A 68 11.63 -4.73 -10.48
C PHE A 68 11.70 -3.69 -11.58
N CYS A 69 11.95 -4.15 -12.82
CA CYS A 69 11.76 -3.43 -14.06
C CYS A 69 10.67 -4.13 -14.87
N ALA A 70 9.73 -3.37 -15.42
CA ALA A 70 8.64 -3.89 -16.22
C ALA A 70 8.33 -2.97 -17.39
N GLN A 71 7.83 -3.58 -18.49
CA GLN A 71 7.33 -2.89 -19.65
C GLN A 71 5.82 -3.13 -19.77
N HIS A 72 5.04 -2.06 -19.90
CA HIS A 72 3.59 -2.12 -20.08
C HIS A 72 3.18 -1.35 -21.34
N PRO A 73 2.23 -1.84 -22.16
CA PRO A 73 1.87 -1.21 -23.44
C PRO A 73 1.45 0.26 -23.34
N LEU A 74 0.80 0.66 -22.24
CA LEU A 74 0.28 2.02 -22.04
C LEU A 74 1.14 2.91 -21.15
N ILE A 75 2.12 2.36 -20.43
CA ILE A 75 3.00 3.12 -19.52
C ILE A 75 4.39 3.26 -20.10
N GLY A 76 4.80 2.28 -20.91
CA GLY A 76 6.19 2.10 -21.28
C GLY A 76 6.96 1.35 -20.20
N ARG A 77 8.26 1.61 -20.09
CA ARG A 77 9.13 1.06 -19.06
C ARG A 77 8.88 1.76 -17.74
N PHE A 78 8.72 0.99 -16.68
CA PHE A 78 8.52 1.50 -15.33
C PHE A 78 9.18 0.59 -14.29
N TRP A 79 9.36 1.12 -13.09
CA TRP A 79 10.09 0.45 -12.03
C TRP A 79 9.25 0.31 -10.77
N ILE A 80 9.56 -0.72 -9.97
CA ILE A 80 8.95 -0.89 -8.65
C ILE A 80 10.06 -1.12 -7.61
N GLU A 81 9.98 -0.38 -6.51
CA GLU A 81 10.81 -0.52 -5.33
C GLU A 81 9.94 -0.97 -4.16
N CYS A 82 10.18 -2.16 -3.64
CA CYS A 82 9.41 -2.77 -2.56
C CYS A 82 9.84 -2.28 -1.17
N VAL A 83 8.89 -2.12 -0.26
CA VAL A 83 9.15 -1.82 1.14
C VAL A 83 8.13 -2.50 2.05
N VAL A 84 8.61 -2.99 3.20
CA VAL A 84 7.76 -3.53 4.25
C VAL A 84 8.17 -2.86 5.57
N PRO A 85 7.40 -1.87 6.03
CA PRO A 85 7.61 -1.25 7.33
C PRO A 85 7.55 -2.29 8.44
N THR A 86 8.47 -2.20 9.39
CA THR A 86 8.51 -3.07 10.57
C THR A 86 8.15 -2.29 11.83
N VAL A 87 7.87 -2.97 12.91
CA VAL A 87 7.55 -2.36 14.22
C VAL A 87 8.62 -1.38 14.71
N GLY A 88 9.86 -1.50 14.23
CA GLY A 88 10.97 -0.67 14.67
C GLY A 88 11.55 -1.12 16.01
N LYS A 89 12.41 -0.26 16.58
CA LYS A 89 13.10 -0.49 17.86
C LYS A 89 13.06 0.79 18.71
N GLY A 90 13.29 0.65 20.01
CA GLY A 90 13.40 1.79 20.94
C GLY A 90 12.06 2.50 21.20
N ALA A 91 12.15 3.77 21.57
CA ALA A 91 11.01 4.54 22.05
C ALA A 91 9.89 4.71 21.00
N ASN A 92 10.25 4.82 19.72
CA ASN A 92 9.29 4.97 18.61
C ASN A 92 8.84 3.61 17.99
N ALA A 93 9.11 2.49 18.67
CA ALA A 93 8.61 1.20 18.21
C ALA A 93 7.08 1.15 18.31
N VAL A 94 6.45 0.54 17.30
CA VAL A 94 5.01 0.27 17.35
C VAL A 94 4.77 -0.84 18.37
N TRP A 95 3.97 -0.54 19.37
CA TRP A 95 3.60 -1.54 20.35
C TRP A 95 2.75 -2.63 19.68
N GLN A 96 3.07 -3.89 19.99
CA GLN A 96 2.38 -5.05 19.46
C GLN A 96 1.50 -5.66 20.56
N ARG A 97 0.31 -6.09 20.17
CA ARG A 97 -0.63 -6.74 21.09
C ARG A 97 0.02 -7.95 21.77
N ASP A 98 -0.04 -7.99 23.08
CA ASP A 98 0.17 -9.23 23.85
C ASP A 98 -1.02 -10.18 23.60
N GLU A 99 -0.75 -11.47 23.43
CA GLU A 99 -1.77 -12.51 23.19
C GLU A 99 -2.78 -12.62 24.35
N ARG A 100 -2.42 -12.13 25.53
CA ARG A 100 -3.27 -12.09 26.72
C ARG A 100 -4.30 -10.97 26.73
N VAL A 101 -4.13 -9.96 25.86
CA VAL A 101 -5.06 -8.83 25.78
C VAL A 101 -6.30 -9.23 25.00
N THR A 102 -7.45 -9.18 25.65
CA THR A 102 -8.75 -9.58 25.08
C THR A 102 -9.44 -8.45 24.32
N VAL A 103 -9.18 -7.18 24.70
CA VAL A 103 -9.73 -6.00 24.02
C VAL A 103 -8.58 -5.22 23.40
N TRP A 104 -8.68 -4.97 22.09
CA TRP A 104 -7.63 -4.32 21.33
C TRP A 104 -8.21 -3.46 20.19
N SER A 105 -7.84 -2.18 20.15
CA SER A 105 -8.26 -1.23 19.13
C SER A 105 -7.25 -1.03 17.98
N GLY A 106 -6.15 -1.77 17.99
CA GLY A 106 -5.05 -1.60 17.05
C GLY A 106 -3.83 -0.90 17.66
N PRO A 107 -2.70 -0.88 16.94
CA PRO A 107 -1.52 -0.11 17.37
C PRO A 107 -1.83 1.39 17.32
N PRO A 108 -1.19 2.23 18.14
CA PRO A 108 -1.38 3.69 18.10
C PRO A 108 -1.04 4.27 16.73
N ASP A 109 -1.84 5.22 16.23
CA ASP A 109 -1.72 5.85 14.91
C ASP A 109 -0.38 6.54 14.69
N GLU A 110 0.08 7.35 15.64
CA GLU A 110 1.30 8.14 15.46
C GLU A 110 2.56 7.29 15.29
N PRO A 111 2.87 6.30 16.17
CA PRO A 111 3.98 5.39 15.93
C PRO A 111 3.87 4.63 14.62
N LEU A 112 2.65 4.21 14.23
CA LEU A 112 2.42 3.51 12.98
C LEU A 112 2.66 4.41 11.78
N ALA A 113 2.14 5.64 11.78
CA ALA A 113 2.36 6.63 10.75
C ALA A 113 3.85 7.00 10.61
N LEU A 114 4.58 7.15 11.73
CA LEU A 114 6.04 7.36 11.72
C LEU A 114 6.80 6.22 11.04
N ARG A 115 6.33 4.96 11.23
CA ARG A 115 6.96 3.81 10.55
C ARG A 115 6.73 3.86 9.03
N TYR A 116 5.52 4.21 8.60
CA TYR A 116 5.22 4.37 7.17
C TYR A 116 6.02 5.51 6.55
N THR A 117 6.01 6.68 7.18
CA THR A 117 6.76 7.86 6.72
C THR A 117 8.26 7.56 6.59
N SER A 118 8.88 6.99 7.63
CA SER A 118 10.31 6.66 7.62
C SER A 118 10.65 5.63 6.53
N ALA A 119 9.83 4.61 6.34
CA ALA A 119 10.05 3.59 5.31
C ALA A 119 9.95 4.17 3.90
N LEU A 120 8.97 5.04 3.65
CA LEU A 120 8.77 5.71 2.36
C LEU A 120 9.89 6.69 2.05
N GLN A 121 10.26 7.55 3.01
CA GLN A 121 11.37 8.52 2.85
C GLN A 121 12.69 7.82 2.52
N GLY A 122 12.98 6.69 3.19
CA GLY A 122 14.17 5.89 2.89
C GLY A 122 14.19 5.38 1.45
N LYS A 123 13.02 4.96 0.91
CA LYS A 123 12.92 4.49 -0.48
C LYS A 123 12.96 5.63 -1.48
N ILE A 124 12.29 6.75 -1.22
CA ILE A 124 12.33 7.96 -2.06
C ILE A 124 13.77 8.44 -2.21
N SER A 125 14.52 8.55 -1.11
CA SER A 125 15.94 8.93 -1.13
C SER A 125 16.80 7.96 -1.94
N LYS A 126 16.50 6.65 -1.89
CA LYS A 126 17.19 5.62 -2.66
C LYS A 126 16.88 5.75 -4.17
N ILE A 127 15.62 6.00 -4.51
CA ILE A 127 15.18 6.21 -5.90
C ILE A 127 15.83 7.46 -6.51
N ALA A 128 15.91 8.57 -5.76
CA ALA A 128 16.61 9.77 -6.20
C ALA A 128 18.07 9.46 -6.57
N LYS A 129 18.77 8.62 -5.79
CA LYS A 129 20.12 8.15 -6.14
C LYS A 129 20.16 7.31 -7.42
N TYR A 130 19.17 6.46 -7.66
CA TYR A 130 19.07 5.68 -8.89
C TYR A 130 18.89 6.58 -10.13
N ARG A 131 18.10 7.65 -10.02
CA ARG A 131 17.96 8.66 -11.08
C ARG A 131 19.26 9.41 -11.33
N THR A 132 19.92 9.88 -10.27
CA THR A 132 21.23 10.56 -10.37
C THR A 132 22.29 9.65 -11.01
N ALA A 133 22.26 8.37 -10.73
CA ALA A 133 23.18 7.38 -11.32
C ALA A 133 22.81 6.95 -12.76
N GLY A 134 21.71 7.47 -13.32
CA GLY A 134 21.24 7.11 -14.66
C GLY A 134 20.68 5.68 -14.79
N ILE A 135 20.44 4.99 -13.68
CA ILE A 135 19.85 3.64 -13.66
C ILE A 135 18.37 3.71 -14.04
N VAL A 136 17.68 4.74 -13.56
CA VAL A 136 16.27 5.04 -13.85
C VAL A 136 16.23 6.34 -14.65
N ALA A 137 15.71 6.31 -15.87
CA ALA A 137 15.60 7.51 -16.70
C ALA A 137 14.54 8.48 -16.14
N ALA A 138 14.69 9.78 -16.45
CA ALA A 138 13.82 10.83 -15.90
C ALA A 138 12.33 10.61 -16.25
N ASN A 139 12.06 10.09 -17.45
CA ASN A 139 10.72 9.81 -17.96
C ASN A 139 10.16 8.43 -17.60
N GLU A 140 10.89 7.62 -16.83
CA GLU A 140 10.43 6.30 -16.41
C GLU A 140 9.73 6.39 -15.04
N PRO A 141 8.45 5.99 -14.94
CA PRO A 141 7.74 5.98 -13.66
C PRO A 141 8.37 5.00 -12.65
N VAL A 142 8.44 5.41 -11.39
CA VAL A 142 8.82 4.54 -10.28
C VAL A 142 7.68 4.47 -9.28
N ILE A 143 7.23 3.28 -8.96
CA ILE A 143 6.21 3.03 -7.94
C ILE A 143 6.88 2.44 -6.70
N VAL A 144 6.63 3.01 -5.52
CA VAL A 144 7.01 2.37 -4.26
C VAL A 144 5.91 1.40 -3.85
N ALA A 145 6.23 0.11 -3.79
CA ALA A 145 5.29 -0.94 -3.39
C ALA A 145 5.42 -1.23 -1.89
N MET A 146 4.46 -0.77 -1.09
CA MET A 146 4.46 -0.91 0.35
C MET A 146 3.47 -1.97 0.84
N SER A 147 3.93 -2.90 1.68
CA SER A 147 3.07 -3.83 2.41
C SER A 147 3.04 -3.49 3.90
N GLN A 148 1.84 -3.28 4.45
CA GLN A 148 1.63 -3.05 5.89
C GLN A 148 1.73 -4.34 6.72
N GLY A 149 1.76 -5.50 6.08
CA GLY A 149 1.52 -6.80 6.69
C GLY A 149 2.56 -7.34 7.66
N ALA A 150 3.69 -6.65 7.90
CA ALA A 150 4.66 -7.01 8.93
C ALA A 150 4.35 -6.38 10.30
N ILE A 151 3.44 -5.41 10.36
CA ILE A 151 2.95 -4.83 11.61
C ILE A 151 1.56 -5.41 11.86
N ARG A 152 1.45 -6.20 12.92
CA ARG A 152 0.20 -6.89 13.26
C ARG A 152 -0.91 -5.87 13.55
N ASP A 153 -2.12 -6.18 13.08
CA ASP A 153 -3.33 -5.38 13.30
C ASP A 153 -3.24 -3.93 12.78
N SER A 154 -2.28 -3.61 11.91
CA SER A 154 -2.11 -2.27 11.34
C SER A 154 -3.28 -1.83 10.46
N ASP A 155 -4.09 -2.77 9.95
CA ASP A 155 -5.26 -2.51 9.12
C ASP A 155 -6.53 -2.18 9.94
N LEU A 156 -6.49 -2.23 11.27
CA LEU A 156 -7.61 -1.82 12.12
C LEU A 156 -7.90 -0.31 12.06
N HIS A 157 -6.90 0.49 11.66
CA HIS A 157 -7.04 1.95 11.47
C HIS A 157 -7.52 2.35 10.07
N ASP A 158 -7.81 1.38 9.21
CA ASP A 158 -8.09 1.62 7.79
C ASP A 158 -9.61 1.69 7.50
N LEU A 159 -10.43 2.14 8.46
CA LEU A 159 -11.89 2.11 8.34
C LEU A 159 -12.41 2.99 7.20
N ASP A 160 -11.94 4.24 7.11
CA ASP A 160 -12.30 5.19 6.05
C ASP A 160 -11.25 5.19 4.93
N MET A 161 -9.99 5.37 5.27
CA MET A 161 -8.84 5.39 4.38
C MET A 161 -7.63 4.80 5.10
N PRO A 162 -6.80 3.99 4.42
CA PRO A 162 -5.58 3.47 5.01
C PRO A 162 -4.69 4.56 5.57
N LEU A 163 -4.19 4.38 6.80
CA LEU A 163 -3.28 5.34 7.44
C LEU A 163 -2.05 5.60 6.59
N SER A 164 -1.58 4.57 5.86
CA SER A 164 -0.50 4.69 4.89
C SER A 164 -0.82 5.62 3.72
N MET A 165 -2.10 5.76 3.31
CA MET A 165 -2.52 6.76 2.34
C MET A 165 -2.67 8.14 2.97
N LYS A 166 -3.17 8.21 4.22
CA LYS A 166 -3.31 9.48 4.94
C LYS A 166 -1.97 10.23 5.03
N VAL A 167 -0.87 9.53 5.35
CA VAL A 167 0.47 10.14 5.44
C VAL A 167 1.07 10.57 4.09
N LEU A 168 0.53 10.13 2.96
CA LEU A 168 0.98 10.58 1.65
C LEU A 168 0.45 11.99 1.31
N TYR A 169 -0.81 12.25 1.68
CA TYR A 169 -1.52 13.48 1.32
C TYR A 169 -1.74 14.44 2.51
N GLY A 170 -1.28 14.10 3.71
CA GLY A 170 -1.51 14.91 4.91
C GLY A 170 -2.97 14.87 5.39
N ILE A 171 -3.62 13.74 5.24
CA ILE A 171 -5.01 13.55 5.66
C ILE A 171 -5.02 13.14 7.13
N GLY A 172 -5.76 13.88 7.95
CA GLY A 172 -6.04 13.56 9.35
C GLY A 172 -7.31 12.74 9.51
N ASP A 173 -7.92 12.88 10.66
CA ASP A 173 -9.15 12.15 10.99
C ASP A 173 -10.38 12.84 10.41
N SER A 174 -11.39 12.04 10.10
CA SER A 174 -12.72 12.55 9.77
C SER A 174 -13.45 12.89 11.06
N VAL A 175 -13.93 14.12 11.19
CA VAL A 175 -14.70 14.60 12.33
C VAL A 175 -16.10 15.03 11.89
N LEU A 176 -17.08 14.80 12.75
CA LEU A 176 -18.43 15.31 12.54
C LEU A 176 -18.49 16.73 13.12
N ARG A 177 -18.61 17.74 12.25
CA ARG A 177 -18.93 19.10 12.67
C ARG A 177 -20.44 19.22 12.80
N VAL A 178 -20.92 19.55 14.00
CA VAL A 178 -22.34 19.76 14.27
C VAL A 178 -22.58 21.23 14.49
N ASP A 179 -23.49 21.81 13.74
CA ASP A 179 -24.04 23.14 14.01
C ASP A 179 -25.38 22.97 14.78
N PRO A 180 -25.38 23.22 16.11
CA PRO A 180 -26.58 23.04 16.92
C PRO A 180 -27.66 24.08 16.60
N TYR A 181 -27.32 25.22 16.04
CA TYR A 181 -28.27 26.29 15.71
C TYR A 181 -28.95 26.03 14.35
N ALA A 182 -28.15 25.66 13.35
CA ALA A 182 -28.69 25.29 12.03
C ALA A 182 -29.26 23.87 11.97
N ARG A 183 -29.06 23.06 13.04
CA ARG A 183 -29.42 21.63 13.09
C ARG A 183 -28.86 20.82 11.91
N THR A 184 -27.66 21.18 11.47
CA THR A 184 -26.96 20.51 10.38
C THR A 184 -25.71 19.81 10.92
N SER A 185 -25.28 18.79 10.22
CA SER A 185 -24.01 18.13 10.49
C SER A 185 -23.30 17.82 9.18
N GLU A 186 -21.99 17.98 9.18
CA GLU A 186 -21.13 17.64 8.04
C GLU A 186 -19.92 16.85 8.50
N VAL A 187 -19.44 15.93 7.66
CA VAL A 187 -18.17 15.24 7.89
C VAL A 187 -17.06 16.09 7.30
N VAL A 188 -16.15 16.52 8.15
CA VAL A 188 -14.97 17.31 7.77
C VAL A 188 -13.73 16.44 7.95
N VAL A 189 -12.89 16.39 6.93
CA VAL A 189 -11.58 15.73 7.01
C VAL A 189 -10.55 16.75 7.48
N LEU A 190 -9.89 16.47 8.58
CA LEU A 190 -8.84 17.33 9.11
C LEU A 190 -7.58 17.20 8.25
N HIS A 191 -6.78 18.25 8.20
CA HIS A 191 -5.45 18.21 7.62
C HIS A 191 -4.42 17.85 8.70
N ARG A 192 -3.51 16.91 8.40
CA ARG A 192 -2.41 16.51 9.27
C ARG A 192 -1.08 16.76 8.55
N SER A 193 -0.46 17.90 8.79
CA SER A 193 0.81 18.26 8.18
C SER A 193 2.02 17.58 8.84
N GLU A 194 1.91 17.22 10.12
CA GLU A 194 3.00 16.64 10.89
C GLU A 194 2.55 15.58 11.88
N ILE A 195 3.48 14.73 12.27
CA ILE A 195 3.35 13.72 13.31
C ILE A 195 4.48 13.96 14.30
N ARG A 196 4.23 13.81 15.60
CA ARG A 196 5.27 13.94 16.61
C ARG A 196 5.82 12.59 17.04
N ASN A 197 7.13 12.48 17.07
CA ASN A 197 7.77 11.33 17.66
C ASN A 197 7.79 11.44 19.20
N LYS A 198 8.19 10.39 19.92
CA LYS A 198 8.22 10.40 21.38
C LYS A 198 9.19 11.40 22.00
N SER A 199 10.15 11.92 21.26
CA SER A 199 11.02 13.02 21.70
C SER A 199 10.40 14.40 21.45
N GLY A 200 9.19 14.46 20.89
CA GLY A 200 8.51 15.71 20.52
C GLY A 200 8.91 16.31 19.17
N ALA A 201 9.87 15.71 18.46
CA ALA A 201 10.29 16.19 17.15
C ALA A 201 9.17 15.97 16.11
N ALA A 202 8.88 17.03 15.33
CA ALA A 202 7.92 16.98 14.25
C ALA A 202 8.51 16.24 13.03
N VAL A 203 7.71 15.36 12.42
CA VAL A 203 8.00 14.65 11.18
C VAL A 203 6.88 14.97 10.20
N SER A 204 7.20 15.36 8.98
CA SER A 204 6.20 15.63 7.95
C SER A 204 5.30 14.42 7.71
N ALA A 205 3.98 14.63 7.75
CA ALA A 205 2.96 13.65 7.40
C ALA A 205 2.38 13.88 6.01
N VAL A 206 3.09 14.63 5.14
CA VAL A 206 2.70 14.91 3.76
C VAL A 206 3.85 14.50 2.86
N ILE A 207 3.99 13.21 2.62
CA ILE A 207 5.12 12.66 1.86
C ILE A 207 5.18 13.24 0.44
N PHE A 208 4.04 13.43 -0.22
CA PHE A 208 4.00 13.97 -1.58
C PHE A 208 4.28 15.48 -1.67
N ALA A 209 4.36 16.18 -0.54
CA ALA A 209 4.85 17.57 -0.50
C ALA A 209 6.37 17.68 -0.34
N ASP A 210 7.07 16.58 -0.05
CA ASP A 210 8.53 16.56 -0.03
C ASP A 210 9.07 16.70 -1.46
N PRO A 211 9.92 17.68 -1.75
CA PRO A 211 10.51 17.88 -3.07
C PRO A 211 11.18 16.62 -3.64
N ALA A 212 11.77 15.77 -2.80
CA ALA A 212 12.36 14.51 -3.26
C ALA A 212 11.32 13.52 -3.77
N SER A 213 10.04 13.67 -3.42
CA SER A 213 8.96 12.77 -3.82
C SER A 213 8.65 12.83 -5.31
N VAL A 214 9.02 13.89 -6.03
CA VAL A 214 8.83 14.01 -7.49
C VAL A 214 9.45 12.84 -8.25
N ALA A 215 10.45 12.18 -7.66
CA ALA A 215 11.12 11.00 -8.21
C ALA A 215 10.22 9.76 -8.29
N ILE A 216 9.07 9.72 -7.61
CA ILE A 216 8.15 8.58 -7.61
C ILE A 216 6.80 8.93 -8.22
N ALA A 217 6.25 8.01 -9.03
CA ALA A 217 4.91 8.15 -9.63
C ALA A 217 3.78 7.99 -8.58
N GLY A 218 4.07 7.31 -7.49
CA GLY A 218 3.13 7.08 -6.42
C GLY A 218 3.49 5.88 -5.55
N VAL A 219 2.55 5.50 -4.68
CA VAL A 219 2.73 4.39 -3.73
C VAL A 219 1.62 3.36 -3.92
N MET A 220 2.01 2.14 -4.27
CA MET A 220 1.14 0.97 -4.22
C MET A 220 1.09 0.44 -2.79
N ILE A 221 -0.10 0.21 -2.26
CA ILE A 221 -0.31 -0.20 -0.87
C ILE A 221 -1.02 -1.54 -0.80
N ALA A 222 -0.44 -2.50 -0.07
CA ALA A 222 -1.09 -3.72 0.38
C ALA A 222 -1.43 -3.62 1.87
N ARG A 223 -2.72 -3.60 2.19
CA ARG A 223 -3.23 -3.46 3.57
C ARG A 223 -3.06 -4.73 4.41
N THR A 224 -2.79 -5.86 3.78
CA THR A 224 -2.81 -7.16 4.46
C THR A 224 -1.49 -7.90 4.34
N SER A 225 -1.23 -8.79 5.30
CA SER A 225 -0.09 -9.69 5.23
C SER A 225 -0.17 -10.61 3.99
N VAL A 226 0.97 -11.16 3.59
CA VAL A 226 1.06 -12.16 2.52
C VAL A 226 0.13 -13.35 2.76
N PHE A 227 -0.11 -13.74 4.01
CA PHE A 227 -1.02 -14.83 4.36
C PHE A 227 -2.48 -14.51 3.96
N ASN A 228 -2.91 -13.29 4.15
CA ASN A 228 -4.26 -12.84 3.78
C ASN A 228 -4.37 -12.52 2.28
N TYR A 229 -3.27 -12.16 1.62
CA TYR A 229 -3.25 -11.91 0.19
C TYR A 229 -3.69 -13.14 -0.60
N PHE A 230 -3.16 -14.31 -0.30
CA PHE A 230 -3.51 -15.56 -0.97
C PHE A 230 -4.80 -16.22 -0.46
N GLY A 231 -5.33 -15.80 0.69
CA GLY A 231 -6.57 -16.30 1.30
C GLY A 231 -7.88 -15.78 0.68
N GLY A 232 -7.87 -15.32 -0.57
CA GLY A 232 -9.08 -14.84 -1.28
C GLY A 232 -9.27 -13.32 -1.28
N ARG A 233 -8.42 -12.57 -0.59
CA ARG A 233 -8.43 -11.10 -0.57
C ARG A 233 -7.45 -10.48 -1.59
N ARG A 234 -7.19 -11.19 -2.69
CA ARG A 234 -6.18 -10.87 -3.74
C ARG A 234 -6.29 -9.49 -4.40
N ARG A 235 -7.40 -8.76 -4.20
CA ARG A 235 -7.68 -7.50 -4.88
C ARG A 235 -7.58 -6.28 -3.95
N ARG A 236 -6.71 -6.31 -2.94
CA ARG A 236 -6.59 -5.20 -1.97
C ARG A 236 -5.36 -4.33 -2.19
N LEU A 237 -4.85 -4.30 -3.43
CA LEU A 237 -3.81 -3.35 -3.79
C LEU A 237 -4.46 -2.02 -4.14
N LEU A 238 -4.02 -0.99 -3.47
CA LEU A 238 -4.45 0.37 -3.67
C LEU A 238 -3.31 1.16 -4.30
N MET A 239 -3.62 2.20 -5.05
CA MET A 239 -2.64 3.13 -5.60
C MET A 239 -2.94 4.54 -5.12
N ALA A 240 -1.93 5.20 -4.56
CA ALA A 240 -1.91 6.62 -4.30
C ALA A 240 -1.00 7.29 -5.33
N HIS A 241 -1.57 8.09 -6.22
CA HIS A 241 -0.84 8.80 -7.25
C HIS A 241 -0.19 10.05 -6.67
N ASN A 242 1.08 10.27 -7.00
CA ASN A 242 1.78 11.49 -6.60
C ASN A 242 1.45 12.64 -7.57
N PRO A 243 0.82 13.73 -7.10
CA PRO A 243 0.45 14.84 -7.97
C PRO A 243 1.65 15.63 -8.50
N ALA A 244 2.81 15.51 -7.84
CA ALA A 244 4.05 16.21 -8.21
C ALA A 244 5.04 15.32 -8.99
N ALA A 245 4.63 14.10 -9.41
CA ALA A 245 5.55 13.17 -10.06
C ALA A 245 6.10 13.69 -11.40
N ASP A 246 7.42 13.60 -11.59
CA ASP A 246 8.07 13.91 -12.88
C ASP A 246 7.63 12.94 -13.99
N ALA A 247 7.42 11.69 -13.63
CA ALA A 247 6.96 10.64 -14.53
C ALA A 247 5.74 9.92 -13.93
N PRO A 248 4.51 10.43 -14.12
CA PRO A 248 3.30 9.85 -13.53
C PRO A 248 2.89 8.56 -14.24
N VAL A 249 2.21 7.67 -13.49
CA VAL A 249 1.46 6.56 -14.06
C VAL A 249 0.05 7.03 -14.36
N PRO A 250 -0.50 6.80 -15.57
CA PRO A 250 -1.87 7.20 -15.88
C PRO A 250 -2.90 6.48 -15.00
N ILE A 251 -3.94 7.22 -14.58
CA ILE A 251 -5.03 6.69 -13.76
C ILE A 251 -5.81 5.63 -14.54
N GLY A 252 -6.12 4.51 -13.90
CA GLY A 252 -6.96 3.44 -14.45
C GLY A 252 -6.25 2.50 -15.43
N VAL A 253 -4.94 2.64 -15.64
CA VAL A 253 -4.18 1.77 -16.56
C VAL A 253 -3.85 0.43 -15.92
N LEU A 254 -3.52 0.39 -14.63
CA LEU A 254 -3.22 -0.84 -13.92
C LEU A 254 -4.43 -1.30 -13.06
N PRO A 255 -4.60 -2.62 -12.85
CA PRO A 255 -5.80 -3.17 -12.23
C PRO A 255 -5.78 -3.07 -10.69
N TRP A 256 -5.81 -1.84 -10.18
CA TRP A 256 -5.93 -1.56 -8.75
C TRP A 256 -7.34 -1.88 -8.23
N ARG A 257 -7.46 -2.20 -6.96
CA ARG A 257 -8.77 -2.23 -6.28
C ARG A 257 -9.35 -0.83 -6.12
N GLY A 258 -8.49 0.12 -5.81
CA GLY A 258 -8.80 1.52 -5.67
C GLY A 258 -7.59 2.38 -5.98
N GLU A 259 -7.86 3.55 -6.52
CA GLU A 259 -6.89 4.59 -6.85
C GLU A 259 -7.31 5.88 -6.17
N LEU A 260 -6.32 6.66 -5.74
CA LEU A 260 -6.49 7.95 -5.11
C LEU A 260 -5.54 8.95 -5.76
N TRP A 261 -6.04 10.13 -6.11
CA TRP A 261 -5.25 11.21 -6.71
C TRP A 261 -5.79 12.57 -6.32
N VAL A 262 -5.01 13.62 -6.57
CA VAL A 262 -5.43 15.02 -6.40
C VAL A 262 -5.98 15.52 -7.73
N ASP A 263 -7.19 16.07 -7.71
CA ASP A 263 -7.84 16.71 -8.85
C ASP A 263 -8.18 18.16 -8.46
N GLY A 264 -7.40 19.11 -8.97
CA GLY A 264 -7.42 20.50 -8.50
C GLY A 264 -7.06 20.59 -7.02
N ASN A 265 -8.01 21.03 -6.19
CA ASN A 265 -7.88 21.13 -4.73
C ASN A 265 -8.65 20.04 -3.98
N ARG A 266 -9.07 18.97 -4.66
CA ARG A 266 -9.86 17.88 -4.09
C ARG A 266 -9.14 16.56 -4.22
N LEU A 267 -9.43 15.67 -3.28
CA LEU A 267 -9.00 14.29 -3.36
C LEU A 267 -10.06 13.49 -4.11
N ALA A 268 -9.68 12.93 -5.25
CA ALA A 268 -10.52 12.09 -6.09
C ALA A 268 -10.13 10.62 -5.95
N HIS A 269 -11.08 9.71 -6.17
CA HIS A 269 -10.82 8.29 -6.11
C HIS A 269 -11.61 7.49 -7.15
N ARG A 270 -11.08 6.32 -7.47
CA ARG A 270 -11.74 5.29 -8.28
C ARG A 270 -11.69 3.96 -7.54
N GLY A 271 -12.78 3.20 -7.61
CA GLY A 271 -12.85 1.91 -6.93
C GLY A 271 -13.00 2.06 -5.42
N VAL A 272 -12.46 1.11 -4.65
CA VAL A 272 -12.62 1.00 -3.21
C VAL A 272 -11.31 1.29 -2.51
N VAL A 273 -11.23 2.40 -1.81
CA VAL A 273 -10.06 2.84 -1.07
C VAL A 273 -10.16 2.49 0.43
N GLY A 274 -11.31 2.73 1.05
CA GLY A 274 -11.59 2.39 2.44
C GLY A 274 -12.62 1.27 2.61
N ASP A 275 -12.83 0.79 3.80
CA ASP A 275 -13.87 -0.21 4.12
C ASP A 275 -15.20 0.48 4.50
N HIS A 276 -15.15 1.71 5.01
CA HIS A 276 -16.28 2.55 5.42
C HIS A 276 -16.09 3.99 4.95
N GLY A 277 -17.11 4.83 5.11
CA GLY A 277 -17.06 6.25 4.79
C GLY A 277 -17.10 6.55 3.27
N PRO A 278 -16.73 7.77 2.88
CA PRO A 278 -16.88 8.27 1.51
C PRO A 278 -16.04 7.50 0.47
N PHE A 279 -15.00 6.80 0.90
CA PHE A 279 -14.10 6.02 0.04
C PHE A 279 -14.45 4.52 -0.01
N ALA A 280 -15.53 4.12 0.64
CA ALA A 280 -16.02 2.75 0.61
C ALA A 280 -16.82 2.45 -0.66
N SER A 281 -16.98 1.17 -0.98
CA SER A 281 -17.97 0.79 -2.00
C SER A 281 -19.37 1.21 -1.54
N PRO A 282 -20.21 1.74 -2.44
CA PRO A 282 -21.61 1.92 -2.14
C PRO A 282 -22.21 0.58 -1.71
N PRO A 283 -23.13 0.56 -0.73
CA PRO A 283 -23.77 -0.67 -0.29
C PRO A 283 -24.36 -1.36 -1.53
N ARG A 284 -24.01 -2.64 -1.72
CA ARG A 284 -24.64 -3.44 -2.78
C ARG A 284 -26.13 -3.50 -2.45
N ASN A 285 -26.95 -2.77 -3.17
CA ASN A 285 -28.41 -2.97 -3.19
C ASN A 285 -28.62 -4.43 -3.59
N ARG A 286 -28.82 -5.30 -2.60
CA ARG A 286 -29.36 -6.63 -2.85
C ARG A 286 -30.78 -6.36 -3.34
N LEU A 287 -30.97 -6.38 -4.66
CA LEU A 287 -32.31 -6.49 -5.21
C LEU A 287 -33.01 -7.62 -4.41
N PRO A 288 -34.23 -7.35 -3.90
CA PRO A 288 -34.97 -8.39 -3.21
C PRO A 288 -35.08 -9.57 -4.18
N ARG A 289 -34.60 -10.74 -3.77
CA ARG A 289 -34.82 -11.98 -4.54
C ARG A 289 -36.33 -12.14 -4.61
N ASN A 290 -36.91 -11.89 -5.78
CA ASN A 290 -38.26 -12.30 -6.08
C ASN A 290 -38.35 -13.81 -5.77
N ARG A 291 -38.93 -14.13 -4.63
CA ARG A 291 -39.41 -15.49 -4.38
C ARG A 291 -40.53 -15.71 -5.43
N ALA A 292 -40.19 -16.38 -6.51
CA ALA A 292 -41.16 -16.95 -7.39
C ALA A 292 -42.15 -17.73 -6.52
N ALA A 293 -43.41 -17.30 -6.52
CA ALA A 293 -44.50 -18.03 -5.89
C ALA A 293 -44.55 -19.40 -6.54
N SER A 294 -44.35 -20.45 -5.73
CA SER A 294 -44.62 -21.82 -6.16
C SER A 294 -46.11 -21.93 -6.49
N PRO A 295 -46.49 -22.50 -7.66
CA PRO A 295 -47.88 -22.75 -7.93
C PRO A 295 -48.40 -23.81 -6.96
N ALA A 296 -49.49 -23.47 -6.26
CA ALA A 296 -50.24 -24.45 -5.45
C ALA A 296 -50.73 -25.59 -6.33
N ARG A 297 -50.51 -26.81 -5.88
CA ARG A 297 -51.21 -28.02 -6.34
C ARG A 297 -52.40 -28.28 -5.45
#